data_9702ea01e3ccf1264888e3cf9dec0c3f
#
_entry.id   9702ea01e3ccf1264888e3cf9dec0c3f
#
_cell.length_a   1.000
_cell.length_b   1.000
_cell.length_c   1.000
_cell.angle_alpha   90.00
_cell.angle_beta   90.00
_cell.angle_gamma   90.00
#
_symmetry.space_group_name_H-M   'P 1'
#
loop_
_entity.id
_entity.type
_entity.pdbx_description
1 polymer ?
#
loop_
_entity_poly.entity_id
_entity_poly.type
_entity_poly.pdbx_seq_one_letter_code
_entity_poly.pdbx_strand_id
1 'polypeptide(L)'
;MGMRTSGISDQLTYTADNQTIIGGFDWYKDKITKYKNDASEGAHASNAAFYLQDKIDLTENWNITPGLRYDHHSNFGGHLSPSLSLGFKKNKKTNFYFNYKEFFVAPNLYQLNAAYYGNKNLDPEEGYTFEFGVNHEFDDTLSGTFNIFRQHAKNRIIYDFAASKYANTGNMNSMGFSVTLDKKLNKYWSAGIGYTYLHINALSATENTNNNGSLPKGTIDIHVNYDSEKLDASLTGRGIMGRYGSKSNPVMKDYANFWVWDLAANYRVNDTISVYGRLNNIFDQFYTDVGTSYDPNGAWYSAPGRNYEVGMQLRF
;
A
#
# COMPACT_ATOMS: atom_id res chain seq x y z
N MET A 1 -11.42 -9.41 19.62
CA MET A 1 -11.32 -10.62 18.74
C MET A 1 -9.92 -11.16 18.86
N GLY A 2 -9.76 -12.48 19.17
CA GLY A 2 -8.47 -13.15 19.14
C GLY A 2 -8.35 -13.91 17.82
N MET A 3 -7.23 -13.71 17.11
CA MET A 3 -6.86 -14.50 15.94
C MET A 3 -5.50 -15.15 16.20
N ARG A 4 -5.33 -16.34 15.65
CA ARG A 4 -4.05 -17.04 15.65
C ARG A 4 -3.74 -17.49 14.24
N THR A 5 -2.57 -17.08 13.74
CA THR A 5 -1.98 -17.58 12.50
C THR A 5 -0.81 -18.50 12.85
N SER A 6 -0.73 -19.62 12.17
CA SER A 6 0.40 -20.55 12.23
C SER A 6 0.80 -20.88 10.81
N GLY A 7 2.09 -20.89 10.50
CA GLY A 7 2.52 -21.14 9.14
C GLY A 7 3.99 -21.54 9.05
N ILE A 8 4.36 -21.98 7.86
CA ILE A 8 5.71 -22.29 7.45
C ILE A 8 5.89 -21.77 6.03
N SER A 9 7.02 -21.18 5.74
CA SER A 9 7.43 -20.76 4.40
C SER A 9 8.89 -21.13 4.17
N ASP A 10 9.19 -21.49 2.93
CA ASP A 10 10.55 -21.73 2.48
C ASP A 10 10.75 -21.16 1.09
N GLN A 11 11.94 -20.64 0.82
CA GLN A 11 12.32 -20.08 -0.47
C GLN A 11 13.74 -20.48 -0.82
N LEU A 12 13.90 -20.94 -2.05
CA LEU A 12 15.17 -21.25 -2.65
C LEU A 12 15.47 -20.26 -3.76
N THR A 13 16.70 -19.80 -3.83
CA THR A 13 17.22 -18.95 -4.90
C THR A 13 18.42 -19.62 -5.56
N TYR A 14 18.33 -19.79 -6.86
CA TYR A 14 19.44 -20.27 -7.68
C TYR A 14 19.86 -19.17 -8.65
N THR A 15 21.13 -18.80 -8.65
CA THR A 15 21.69 -17.76 -9.53
C THR A 15 22.72 -18.40 -10.47
N ALA A 16 22.54 -18.16 -11.76
CA ALA A 16 23.48 -18.46 -12.83
C ALA A 16 23.90 -17.16 -13.55
N ASP A 17 24.78 -17.23 -14.54
CA ASP A 17 25.36 -16.03 -15.18
C ASP A 17 24.31 -15.05 -15.71
N ASN A 18 23.23 -15.54 -16.33
CA ASN A 18 22.23 -14.73 -16.99
C ASN A 18 20.82 -14.92 -16.44
N GLN A 19 20.65 -15.65 -15.34
CA GLN A 19 19.32 -15.87 -14.75
C GLN A 19 19.35 -16.07 -13.25
N THR A 20 18.24 -15.73 -12.60
CA THR A 20 18.01 -15.97 -11.18
C THR A 20 16.63 -16.59 -11.02
N ILE A 21 16.62 -17.88 -10.65
CA ILE A 21 15.39 -18.64 -10.39
C ILE A 21 15.08 -18.56 -8.90
N ILE A 22 13.84 -18.18 -8.57
CA ILE A 22 13.34 -18.16 -7.20
C ILE A 22 12.09 -19.05 -7.16
N GLY A 23 12.13 -20.06 -6.31
CA GLY A 23 10.98 -20.94 -6.07
C GLY A 23 10.71 -21.07 -4.58
N GLY A 24 9.47 -21.27 -4.21
CA GLY A 24 9.15 -21.41 -2.80
C GLY A 24 7.77 -22.02 -2.55
N PHE A 25 7.56 -22.25 -1.28
CA PHE A 25 6.34 -22.81 -0.74
C PHE A 25 5.92 -22.01 0.49
N ASP A 26 4.62 -21.70 0.60
CA ASP A 26 4.01 -21.11 1.78
C ASP A 26 2.85 -21.99 2.23
N TRP A 27 2.74 -22.21 3.51
CA TRP A 27 1.54 -22.75 4.12
C TRP A 27 1.20 -21.96 5.36
N TYR A 28 -0.06 -21.57 5.50
CA TYR A 28 -0.55 -20.95 6.73
C TYR A 28 -1.96 -21.40 7.07
N LYS A 29 -2.29 -21.31 8.34
CA LYS A 29 -3.61 -21.59 8.90
C LYS A 29 -4.01 -20.48 9.84
N ASP A 30 -5.15 -19.86 9.56
CA ASP A 30 -5.80 -18.87 10.41
C ASP A 30 -6.91 -19.52 11.23
N LYS A 31 -7.06 -19.07 12.48
CA LYS A 31 -8.13 -19.49 13.37
C LYS A 31 -8.60 -18.34 14.23
N ILE A 32 -9.92 -18.16 14.35
CA ILE A 32 -10.53 -17.27 15.35
C ILE A 32 -10.55 -18.02 16.70
N THR A 33 -9.83 -17.50 17.70
CA THR A 33 -9.64 -18.16 19.01
C THR A 33 -10.57 -17.64 20.08
N LYS A 34 -11.06 -16.40 19.96
CA LYS A 34 -11.98 -15.80 20.92
C LYS A 34 -12.75 -14.64 20.29
N TYR A 35 -14.07 -14.71 20.33
CA TYR A 35 -14.94 -13.64 19.88
C TYR A 35 -16.26 -13.62 20.67
N LYS A 36 -16.27 -13.04 21.91
CA LYS A 36 -17.43 -12.67 22.73
C LYS A 36 -18.73 -13.47 22.44
N ASN A 37 -18.72 -14.80 22.54
CA ASN A 37 -19.86 -15.67 22.26
C ASN A 37 -20.42 -15.60 20.82
N ASP A 38 -19.61 -15.22 19.85
CA ASP A 38 -19.98 -15.20 18.45
C ASP A 38 -19.78 -16.56 17.80
N ALA A 39 -20.69 -16.95 16.90
CA ALA A 39 -20.62 -18.19 16.11
C ALA A 39 -19.35 -18.32 15.24
N SER A 40 -18.57 -17.26 15.09
CA SER A 40 -17.30 -17.28 14.39
C SER A 40 -16.14 -17.89 15.19
N GLU A 41 -16.31 -18.11 16.52
CA GLU A 41 -15.28 -18.73 17.36
C GLU A 41 -14.99 -20.15 16.89
N GLY A 42 -13.71 -20.47 16.72
CA GLY A 42 -13.27 -21.75 16.18
C GLY A 42 -13.21 -21.85 14.66
N ALA A 43 -13.77 -20.88 13.92
CA ALA A 43 -13.64 -20.82 12.46
C ALA A 43 -12.15 -20.78 12.07
N HIS A 44 -11.80 -21.54 11.05
CA HIS A 44 -10.44 -21.64 10.55
C HIS A 44 -10.43 -21.80 9.04
N ALA A 45 -9.32 -21.42 8.43
CA ALA A 45 -8.99 -21.67 7.03
C ALA A 45 -7.49 -21.87 6.90
N SER A 46 -7.08 -22.58 5.86
CA SER A 46 -5.67 -22.75 5.50
C SER A 46 -5.46 -22.46 4.03
N ASN A 47 -4.26 -22.02 3.72
CA ASN A 47 -3.79 -21.85 2.35
C ASN A 47 -2.42 -22.49 2.20
N ALA A 48 -2.22 -23.22 1.11
CA ALA A 48 -0.93 -23.73 0.68
C ALA A 48 -0.63 -23.16 -0.68
N ALA A 49 0.57 -22.66 -0.88
CA ALA A 49 0.96 -22.06 -2.14
C ALA A 49 2.34 -22.50 -2.59
N PHE A 50 2.50 -22.67 -3.89
CA PHE A 50 3.79 -22.87 -4.57
C PHE A 50 3.99 -21.75 -5.56
N TYR A 51 5.21 -21.23 -5.63
CA TYR A 51 5.55 -20.20 -6.61
C TYR A 51 6.91 -20.44 -7.24
N LEU A 52 7.03 -19.98 -8.48
CA LEU A 52 8.26 -19.99 -9.24
C LEU A 52 8.33 -18.70 -10.06
N GLN A 53 9.49 -18.06 -10.06
CA GLN A 53 9.82 -16.97 -10.98
C GLN A 53 11.26 -17.13 -11.47
N ASP A 54 11.51 -16.70 -12.70
CA ASP A 54 12.83 -16.72 -13.30
C ASP A 54 13.16 -15.35 -13.90
N LYS A 55 14.10 -14.64 -13.29
CA LYS A 55 14.63 -13.42 -13.89
C LYS A 55 15.72 -13.79 -14.87
N ILE A 56 15.49 -13.53 -16.15
CA ILE A 56 16.39 -13.84 -17.26
C ILE A 56 16.93 -12.54 -17.85
N ASP A 57 18.23 -12.37 -17.85
CA ASP A 57 18.90 -11.29 -18.58
C ASP A 57 19.07 -11.73 -20.05
N LEU A 58 18.15 -11.27 -20.92
CA LEU A 58 18.13 -11.62 -22.35
C LEU A 58 19.31 -10.99 -23.10
N THR A 59 19.66 -9.77 -22.70
CA THR A 59 20.82 -9.02 -23.19
C THR A 59 21.34 -8.12 -22.05
N GLU A 60 22.42 -7.38 -22.27
CA GLU A 60 22.90 -6.36 -21.31
C GLU A 60 21.83 -5.29 -20.99
N ASN A 61 20.87 -5.09 -21.89
CA ASN A 61 19.86 -4.06 -21.78
C ASN A 61 18.45 -4.57 -21.47
N TRP A 62 18.15 -5.83 -21.74
CA TRP A 62 16.81 -6.40 -21.59
C TRP A 62 16.80 -7.53 -20.58
N ASN A 63 15.86 -7.48 -19.67
CA ASN A 63 15.50 -8.60 -18.81
C ASN A 63 13.99 -8.89 -18.85
N ILE A 64 13.66 -10.14 -18.60
CA ILE A 64 12.29 -10.63 -18.46
C ILE A 64 12.20 -11.46 -17.19
N THR A 65 11.11 -11.33 -16.46
CA THR A 65 10.84 -12.15 -15.27
C THR A 65 9.44 -12.68 -15.34
N PRO A 66 9.21 -13.86 -15.98
CA PRO A 66 7.97 -14.60 -15.83
C PRO A 66 7.87 -15.17 -14.42
N GLY A 67 6.67 -15.25 -13.90
CA GLY A 67 6.37 -15.84 -12.60
C GLY A 67 5.00 -16.49 -12.58
N LEU A 68 4.86 -17.51 -11.76
CA LEU A 68 3.63 -18.23 -11.55
C LEU A 68 3.48 -18.62 -10.10
N ARG A 69 2.30 -18.35 -9.53
CA ARG A 69 1.94 -18.80 -8.18
C ARG A 69 0.64 -19.60 -8.25
N TYR A 70 0.62 -20.74 -7.61
CA TYR A 70 -0.57 -21.54 -7.38
C TYR A 70 -0.89 -21.59 -5.89
N ASP A 71 -2.08 -21.09 -5.52
CA ASP A 71 -2.63 -21.13 -4.18
C ASP A 71 -3.72 -22.20 -4.11
N HIS A 72 -3.76 -22.97 -3.02
CA HIS A 72 -4.86 -23.86 -2.68
C HIS A 72 -5.43 -23.49 -1.32
N HIS A 73 -6.58 -22.82 -1.35
CA HIS A 73 -7.27 -22.36 -0.15
C HIS A 73 -8.34 -23.37 0.28
N SER A 74 -8.39 -23.72 1.58
CA SER A 74 -9.28 -24.76 2.11
C SER A 74 -10.77 -24.59 1.77
N ASN A 75 -11.23 -23.35 1.60
CA ASN A 75 -12.63 -23.03 1.33
C ASN A 75 -12.90 -22.71 -0.15
N PHE A 76 -11.89 -22.28 -0.90
CA PHE A 76 -12.07 -21.73 -2.27
C PHE A 76 -11.32 -22.52 -3.35
N GLY A 77 -10.60 -23.58 -2.95
CA GLY A 77 -9.89 -24.44 -3.91
C GLY A 77 -8.63 -23.80 -4.49
N GLY A 78 -8.28 -24.20 -5.69
CA GLY A 78 -7.05 -23.79 -6.38
C GLY A 78 -7.20 -22.52 -7.19
N HIS A 79 -6.19 -21.65 -7.11
CA HIS A 79 -6.11 -20.43 -7.90
C HIS A 79 -4.69 -20.23 -8.46
N LEU A 80 -4.61 -19.84 -9.73
CA LEU A 80 -3.35 -19.61 -10.42
C LEU A 80 -3.18 -18.10 -10.69
N SER A 81 -2.04 -17.54 -10.29
CA SER A 81 -1.72 -16.13 -10.42
C SER A 81 -0.43 -15.97 -11.24
N PRO A 82 -0.52 -15.75 -12.56
CA PRO A 82 0.63 -15.44 -13.39
C PRO A 82 1.13 -14.01 -13.17
N SER A 83 2.42 -13.81 -13.43
CA SER A 83 3.06 -12.49 -13.44
C SER A 83 4.13 -12.41 -14.54
N LEU A 84 4.38 -11.19 -14.99
CA LEU A 84 5.42 -10.89 -15.96
C LEU A 84 6.01 -9.51 -15.68
N SER A 85 7.34 -9.44 -15.54
CA SER A 85 8.06 -8.17 -15.53
C SER A 85 9.00 -8.09 -16.72
N LEU A 86 9.07 -6.93 -17.34
CA LEU A 86 10.02 -6.59 -18.41
C LEU A 86 10.82 -5.38 -17.98
N GLY A 87 12.13 -5.44 -18.11
CA GLY A 87 13.03 -4.32 -17.85
C GLY A 87 13.86 -3.98 -19.08
N PHE A 88 14.01 -2.68 -19.34
CA PHE A 88 14.83 -2.18 -20.43
C PHE A 88 15.74 -1.05 -19.95
N LYS A 89 17.05 -1.29 -19.96
CA LYS A 89 18.10 -0.29 -19.68
C LYS A 89 18.47 0.41 -20.99
N LYS A 90 17.94 1.60 -21.24
CA LYS A 90 18.31 2.39 -22.43
C LYS A 90 19.79 2.81 -22.37
N ASN A 91 20.25 3.18 -21.18
CA ASN A 91 21.63 3.52 -20.84
C ASN A 91 21.81 3.48 -19.32
N LYS A 92 22.99 3.88 -18.80
CA LYS A 92 23.28 3.88 -17.36
C LYS A 92 22.35 4.79 -16.54
N LYS A 93 21.70 5.77 -17.17
CA LYS A 93 20.85 6.79 -16.52
C LYS A 93 19.35 6.55 -16.71
N THR A 94 18.95 5.66 -17.62
CA THR A 94 17.52 5.51 -17.95
C THR A 94 17.11 4.06 -17.99
N ASN A 95 16.17 3.69 -17.14
CA ASN A 95 15.58 2.36 -17.07
C ASN A 95 14.07 2.46 -17.23
N PHE A 96 13.51 1.65 -18.11
CA PHE A 96 12.08 1.43 -18.26
C PHE A 96 11.70 0.09 -17.67
N TYR A 97 10.49 -0.02 -17.16
CA TYR A 97 9.94 -1.28 -16.70
C TYR A 97 8.45 -1.38 -17.03
N PHE A 98 8.01 -2.61 -17.18
CA PHE A 98 6.60 -2.98 -17.30
C PHE A 98 6.34 -4.17 -16.39
N ASN A 99 5.26 -4.11 -15.60
CA ASN A 99 4.82 -5.19 -14.72
C ASN A 99 3.36 -5.54 -15.02
N TYR A 100 3.09 -6.84 -15.13
CA TYR A 100 1.76 -7.41 -15.10
C TYR A 100 1.70 -8.47 -14.02
N LYS A 101 0.64 -8.50 -13.23
CA LYS A 101 0.36 -9.59 -12.29
C LYS A 101 -1.12 -9.77 -12.10
N GLU A 102 -1.52 -11.02 -11.93
CA GLU A 102 -2.84 -11.39 -11.42
C GLU A 102 -2.79 -11.59 -9.91
N PHE A 103 -3.91 -11.45 -9.26
CA PHE A 103 -4.03 -11.65 -7.81
C PHE A 103 -5.35 -12.31 -7.45
N PHE A 104 -5.32 -12.98 -6.31
CA PHE A 104 -6.43 -13.64 -5.66
C PHE A 104 -6.43 -13.24 -4.19
N VAL A 105 -7.62 -12.87 -3.63
CA VAL A 105 -7.80 -12.52 -2.23
C VAL A 105 -9.01 -13.25 -1.69
N ALA A 106 -8.76 -14.27 -0.87
CA ALA A 106 -9.82 -15.01 -0.20
C ALA A 106 -10.53 -14.13 0.84
N PRO A 107 -11.87 -14.25 0.99
CA PRO A 107 -12.58 -13.65 2.11
C PRO A 107 -11.96 -14.08 3.44
N ASN A 108 -11.78 -13.14 4.36
CA ASN A 108 -11.24 -13.47 5.66
C ASN A 108 -12.28 -14.17 6.57
N LEU A 109 -11.80 -14.79 7.65
CA LEU A 109 -12.66 -15.57 8.54
C LEU A 109 -13.80 -14.75 9.17
N TYR A 110 -13.58 -13.46 9.43
CA TYR A 110 -14.63 -12.58 9.97
C TYR A 110 -15.70 -12.27 8.92
N GLN A 111 -15.29 -11.96 7.70
CA GLN A 111 -16.23 -11.71 6.58
C GLN A 111 -17.13 -12.92 6.30
N LEU A 112 -16.60 -14.14 6.50
CA LEU A 112 -17.37 -15.37 6.28
C LEU A 112 -18.25 -15.76 7.46
N ASN A 113 -17.79 -15.58 8.71
CA ASN A 113 -18.35 -16.28 9.85
C ASN A 113 -18.93 -15.38 10.96
N ALA A 114 -18.75 -14.05 10.90
CA ALA A 114 -19.32 -13.16 11.92
C ALA A 114 -20.85 -13.35 12.03
N ALA A 115 -21.38 -13.51 13.26
CA ALA A 115 -22.77 -13.91 13.51
C ALA A 115 -23.80 -13.00 12.86
N TYR A 116 -23.55 -11.68 12.84
CA TYR A 116 -24.51 -10.69 12.30
C TYR A 116 -24.12 -10.14 10.93
N TYR A 117 -22.83 -10.16 10.60
CA TYR A 117 -22.29 -9.47 9.43
C TYR A 117 -21.65 -10.43 8.42
N GLY A 118 -21.41 -11.67 8.83
CA GLY A 118 -20.75 -12.67 8.00
C GLY A 118 -21.64 -13.16 6.85
N ASN A 119 -20.97 -13.56 5.77
CA ASN A 119 -21.60 -14.16 4.61
C ASN A 119 -20.75 -15.32 4.10
N LYS A 120 -21.25 -16.53 4.27
CA LYS A 120 -20.56 -17.77 3.83
C LYS A 120 -20.58 -17.97 2.31
N ASN A 121 -21.38 -17.17 1.60
CA ASN A 121 -21.52 -17.25 0.14
C ASN A 121 -20.64 -16.20 -0.58
N LEU A 122 -19.63 -15.66 0.10
CA LEU A 122 -18.68 -14.75 -0.54
C LEU A 122 -17.75 -15.52 -1.48
N ASP A 123 -17.58 -14.96 -2.66
CA ASP A 123 -16.54 -15.37 -3.60
C ASP A 123 -15.24 -14.59 -3.32
N PRO A 124 -14.08 -15.15 -3.67
CA PRO A 124 -12.82 -14.44 -3.63
C PRO A 124 -12.80 -13.21 -4.56
N GLU A 125 -12.06 -12.19 -4.15
CA GLU A 125 -11.70 -11.10 -5.04
C GLU A 125 -10.57 -11.58 -5.97
N GLU A 126 -10.69 -11.29 -7.26
CA GLU A 126 -9.69 -11.60 -8.26
C GLU A 126 -9.45 -10.39 -9.15
N GLY A 127 -8.27 -10.30 -9.71
CA GLY A 127 -7.99 -9.21 -10.62
C GLY A 127 -6.57 -9.21 -11.16
N TYR A 128 -6.24 -8.10 -11.81
CA TYR A 128 -4.91 -7.90 -12.37
C TYR A 128 -4.46 -6.45 -12.19
N THR A 129 -3.14 -6.28 -12.26
CA THR A 129 -2.49 -4.97 -12.28
C THR A 129 -1.55 -4.86 -13.46
N PHE A 130 -1.53 -3.67 -14.07
CA PHE A 130 -0.51 -3.25 -15.03
C PHE A 130 0.20 -2.04 -14.46
N GLU A 131 1.51 -2.00 -14.65
CA GLU A 131 2.34 -0.84 -14.35
C GLU A 131 3.39 -0.67 -15.43
N PHE A 132 3.58 0.56 -15.87
CA PHE A 132 4.70 0.95 -16.73
C PHE A 132 5.38 2.14 -16.08
N GLY A 133 6.70 2.13 -16.04
CA GLY A 133 7.45 3.22 -15.44
C GLY A 133 8.81 3.46 -16.06
N VAL A 134 9.36 4.60 -15.71
CA VAL A 134 10.72 5.02 -16.08
C VAL A 134 11.41 5.64 -14.87
N ASN A 135 12.66 5.24 -14.66
CA ASN A 135 13.59 5.89 -13.75
C ASN A 135 14.65 6.59 -14.60
N HIS A 136 14.92 7.86 -14.32
CA HIS A 136 15.88 8.65 -15.07
C HIS A 136 16.76 9.50 -14.15
N GLU A 137 18.06 9.40 -14.34
CA GLU A 137 19.07 10.28 -13.74
C GLU A 137 19.37 11.41 -14.73
N PHE A 138 18.86 12.61 -14.50
CA PHE A 138 19.11 13.78 -15.36
C PHE A 138 20.58 14.19 -15.29
N ASP A 139 21.11 14.23 -14.08
CA ASP A 139 22.53 14.45 -13.77
C ASP A 139 22.89 13.72 -12.46
N ASP A 140 24.11 13.90 -11.96
CA ASP A 140 24.60 13.23 -10.74
C ASP A 140 23.87 13.70 -9.46
N THR A 141 23.05 14.74 -9.58
CA THR A 141 22.35 15.36 -8.45
C THR A 141 20.82 15.32 -8.58
N LEU A 142 20.26 15.15 -9.77
CA LEU A 142 18.83 15.14 -10.04
C LEU A 142 18.40 13.80 -10.65
N SER A 143 17.50 13.13 -9.99
CA SER A 143 16.84 11.92 -10.48
C SER A 143 15.32 12.06 -10.41
N GLY A 144 14.62 11.28 -11.20
CA GLY A 144 13.18 11.25 -11.20
C GLY A 144 12.63 9.89 -11.61
N THR A 145 11.43 9.62 -11.14
CA THR A 145 10.64 8.47 -11.56
C THR A 145 9.29 8.92 -12.08
N PHE A 146 8.78 8.21 -13.05
CA PHE A 146 7.41 8.36 -13.53
C PHE A 146 6.83 6.99 -13.73
N ASN A 147 5.62 6.74 -13.23
CA ASN A 147 4.88 5.53 -13.54
C ASN A 147 3.40 5.82 -13.79
N ILE A 148 2.79 4.96 -14.60
CA ILE A 148 1.36 4.85 -14.77
C ILE A 148 0.93 3.44 -14.37
N PHE A 149 -0.24 3.33 -13.75
CA PHE A 149 -0.75 2.04 -13.28
C PHE A 149 -2.25 1.92 -13.51
N ARG A 150 -2.67 0.67 -13.66
CA ARG A 150 -4.08 0.29 -13.71
C ARG A 150 -4.28 -1.01 -12.93
N GLN A 151 -5.33 -1.05 -12.12
CA GLN A 151 -5.80 -2.25 -11.45
C GLN A 151 -7.26 -2.49 -11.81
N HIS A 152 -7.58 -3.74 -12.08
CA HIS A 152 -8.95 -4.23 -12.18
C HIS A 152 -9.17 -5.29 -11.10
N ALA A 153 -10.25 -5.18 -10.32
CA ALA A 153 -10.68 -6.17 -9.37
C ALA A 153 -12.15 -6.49 -9.61
N LYS A 154 -12.49 -7.77 -9.60
CA LYS A 154 -13.87 -8.29 -9.62
C LYS A 154 -14.21 -8.91 -8.28
N ASN A 155 -15.50 -9.08 -8.02
CA ASN A 155 -16.04 -9.68 -6.79
C ASN A 155 -15.57 -8.95 -5.50
N ARG A 156 -15.39 -7.62 -5.55
CA ARG A 156 -14.97 -6.87 -4.36
C ARG A 156 -15.86 -7.15 -3.18
N ILE A 157 -15.23 -7.42 -2.03
CA ILE A 157 -15.94 -7.69 -0.78
C ILE A 157 -16.04 -6.40 0.01
N ILE A 158 -17.23 -5.87 0.14
CA ILE A 158 -17.52 -4.71 0.99
C ILE A 158 -18.65 -5.03 1.97
N TYR A 159 -18.79 -4.20 3.01
CA TYR A 159 -19.95 -4.25 3.88
C TYR A 159 -21.10 -3.53 3.21
N ASP A 160 -22.17 -4.26 2.92
CA ASP A 160 -23.43 -3.72 2.41
C ASP A 160 -24.31 -3.27 3.59
N PHE A 161 -24.44 -1.96 3.75
CA PHE A 161 -25.21 -1.37 4.84
C PHE A 161 -26.71 -1.66 4.71
N ALA A 162 -27.24 -1.82 3.51
CA ALA A 162 -28.67 -2.13 3.30
C ALA A 162 -28.97 -3.57 3.69
N ALA A 163 -28.09 -4.50 3.36
CA ALA A 163 -28.22 -5.91 3.74
C ALA A 163 -27.65 -6.22 5.14
N SER A 164 -26.94 -5.27 5.75
CA SER A 164 -26.21 -5.45 7.01
C SER A 164 -25.26 -6.65 7.01
N LYS A 165 -24.62 -6.94 5.87
CA LYS A 165 -23.75 -8.09 5.66
C LYS A 165 -22.61 -7.76 4.70
N TYR A 166 -21.54 -8.54 4.76
CA TYR A 166 -20.53 -8.54 3.72
C TYR A 166 -21.09 -9.13 2.42
N ALA A 167 -20.79 -8.50 1.29
CA ALA A 167 -21.24 -8.93 -0.02
C ALA A 167 -20.17 -8.66 -1.10
N ASN A 168 -20.20 -9.48 -2.14
CA ASN A 168 -19.44 -9.19 -3.36
C ASN A 168 -20.22 -8.14 -4.17
N THR A 169 -19.63 -6.97 -4.38
CA THR A 169 -20.35 -5.78 -4.89
C THR A 169 -19.98 -5.38 -6.31
N GLY A 170 -19.42 -6.31 -7.07
CA GLY A 170 -19.10 -6.05 -8.47
C GLY A 170 -17.62 -5.68 -8.70
N ASN A 171 -17.36 -4.83 -9.69
CA ASN A 171 -16.03 -4.58 -10.19
C ASN A 171 -15.47 -3.24 -9.72
N MET A 172 -14.15 -3.17 -9.56
CA MET A 172 -13.43 -1.93 -9.34
C MET A 172 -12.35 -1.76 -10.40
N ASN A 173 -12.31 -0.59 -11.01
CA ASN A 173 -11.18 -0.15 -11.81
C ASN A 173 -10.50 1.02 -11.10
N SER A 174 -9.23 0.93 -10.88
CA SER A 174 -8.41 2.05 -10.44
C SER A 174 -7.29 2.29 -11.45
N MET A 175 -7.01 3.55 -11.71
CA MET A 175 -5.91 3.97 -12.58
C MET A 175 -5.30 5.25 -12.05
N GLY A 176 -4.05 5.45 -12.35
CA GLY A 176 -3.35 6.65 -11.93
C GLY A 176 -1.95 6.75 -12.50
N PHE A 177 -1.28 7.78 -12.03
CA PHE A 177 0.14 7.95 -12.28
C PHE A 177 0.82 8.53 -11.04
N SER A 178 2.12 8.30 -10.92
CA SER A 178 2.95 9.02 -9.96
C SER A 178 4.22 9.56 -10.63
N VAL A 179 4.70 10.66 -10.12
CA VAL A 179 5.97 11.29 -10.50
C VAL A 179 6.71 11.68 -9.23
N THR A 180 8.02 11.40 -9.17
CA THR A 180 8.91 11.87 -8.12
C THR A 180 10.12 12.54 -8.72
N LEU A 181 10.62 13.57 -8.07
CA LEU A 181 11.86 14.25 -8.39
C LEU A 181 12.67 14.41 -7.10
N ASP A 182 13.91 13.99 -7.12
CA ASP A 182 14.85 14.08 -6.00
C ASP A 182 16.08 14.81 -6.43
N LYS A 183 16.48 15.84 -5.67
CA LYS A 183 17.64 16.70 -5.94
C LYS A 183 18.58 16.74 -4.77
N LYS A 184 19.84 16.41 -4.98
CA LYS A 184 20.96 16.76 -4.09
C LYS A 184 21.33 18.22 -4.34
N LEU A 185 21.05 19.11 -3.39
CA LEU A 185 21.33 20.53 -3.50
C LEU A 185 22.82 20.83 -3.27
N ASN A 186 23.43 20.11 -2.34
CA ASN A 186 24.85 20.10 -2.06
C ASN A 186 25.21 18.84 -1.24
N LYS A 187 26.41 18.79 -0.66
CA LYS A 187 26.87 17.63 0.14
C LYS A 187 26.06 17.37 1.42
N TYR A 188 25.25 18.34 1.87
CA TYR A 188 24.49 18.24 3.10
C TYR A 188 22.97 18.25 2.88
N TRP A 189 22.50 18.93 1.83
CA TRP A 189 21.09 19.15 1.61
C TRP A 189 20.56 18.35 0.42
N SER A 190 19.44 17.72 0.60
CA SER A 190 18.61 17.16 -0.48
C SER A 190 17.16 17.57 -0.30
N ALA A 191 16.44 17.60 -1.41
CA ALA A 191 15.01 17.87 -1.43
C ALA A 191 14.33 17.02 -2.49
N GLY A 192 13.09 16.64 -2.26
CA GLY A 192 12.29 15.93 -3.24
C GLY A 192 10.82 16.29 -3.15
N ILE A 193 10.14 16.01 -4.26
CA ILE A 193 8.70 16.17 -4.40
C ILE A 193 8.14 14.96 -5.14
N GLY A 194 7.04 14.42 -4.63
CA GLY A 194 6.24 13.38 -5.26
C GLY A 194 4.82 13.86 -5.49
N TYR A 195 4.21 13.42 -6.59
CA TYR A 195 2.79 13.59 -6.84
C TYR A 195 2.19 12.29 -7.34
N THR A 196 1.09 11.87 -6.71
CA THR A 196 0.31 10.71 -7.15
C THR A 196 -1.11 11.15 -7.46
N TYR A 197 -1.59 10.80 -8.65
CA TYR A 197 -3.00 10.91 -9.03
C TYR A 197 -3.63 9.53 -9.05
N LEU A 198 -4.80 9.40 -8.45
CA LEU A 198 -5.58 8.16 -8.39
C LEU A 198 -7.04 8.42 -8.77
N HIS A 199 -7.53 7.67 -9.75
CA HIS A 199 -8.95 7.63 -10.11
C HIS A 199 -9.50 6.22 -9.88
N ILE A 200 -10.61 6.12 -9.13
CA ILE A 200 -11.30 4.86 -8.88
C ILE A 200 -12.71 4.96 -9.43
N ASN A 201 -13.08 3.96 -10.22
CA ASN A 201 -14.44 3.67 -10.64
C ASN A 201 -14.84 2.34 -10.03
N ALA A 202 -15.74 2.36 -9.06
CA ALA A 202 -16.27 1.16 -8.42
C ALA A 202 -17.75 0.99 -8.79
N LEU A 203 -18.06 -0.16 -9.40
CA LEU A 203 -19.43 -0.59 -9.66
C LEU A 203 -19.88 -1.43 -8.46
N SER A 204 -20.82 -0.91 -7.67
CA SER A 204 -21.55 -1.73 -6.72
C SER A 204 -22.85 -2.23 -7.36
N ALA A 205 -23.46 -3.25 -6.77
CA ALA A 205 -24.77 -3.75 -7.23
C ALA A 205 -25.88 -2.68 -7.18
N THR A 206 -25.68 -1.63 -6.39
CA THR A 206 -26.68 -0.56 -6.16
C THR A 206 -26.24 0.81 -6.66
N GLU A 207 -24.95 1.07 -6.85
CA GLU A 207 -24.44 2.39 -7.26
C GLU A 207 -23.19 2.30 -8.14
N ASN A 208 -23.21 3.09 -9.22
CA ASN A 208 -22.01 3.41 -9.98
C ASN A 208 -21.36 4.64 -9.34
N THR A 209 -20.25 4.45 -8.60
CA THR A 209 -19.56 5.53 -7.95
C THR A 209 -18.27 5.86 -8.69
N ASN A 210 -18.29 6.98 -9.42
CA ASN A 210 -17.09 7.56 -10.05
C ASN A 210 -16.26 8.39 -9.06
N ASN A 211 -16.19 7.97 -7.80
CA ASN A 211 -15.41 8.67 -6.82
C ASN A 211 -14.55 7.72 -6.00
N ASN A 212 -13.41 8.21 -5.58
CA ASN A 212 -12.45 7.43 -4.81
C ASN A 212 -12.91 7.12 -3.38
N GLY A 213 -14.11 7.52 -2.99
CA GLY A 213 -14.60 7.43 -1.61
C GLY A 213 -13.68 8.20 -0.66
N SER A 214 -13.19 7.51 0.37
CA SER A 214 -12.26 8.09 1.34
C SER A 214 -10.81 8.23 0.83
N LEU A 215 -10.47 7.63 -0.30
CA LEU A 215 -9.13 7.75 -0.88
C LEU A 215 -8.96 9.07 -1.63
N PRO A 216 -7.84 9.76 -1.46
CA PRO A 216 -7.59 11.02 -2.16
C PRO A 216 -7.44 10.81 -3.67
N LYS A 217 -7.86 11.78 -4.46
CA LYS A 217 -7.54 11.84 -5.90
C LYS A 217 -6.11 12.27 -6.15
N GLY A 218 -5.57 13.12 -5.30
CA GLY A 218 -4.20 13.60 -5.40
C GLY A 218 -3.49 13.55 -4.06
N THR A 219 -2.24 13.12 -4.08
CA THR A 219 -1.33 13.17 -2.94
C THR A 219 -0.06 13.87 -3.38
N ILE A 220 0.41 14.84 -2.61
CA ILE A 220 1.71 15.47 -2.78
C ILE A 220 2.56 15.15 -1.56
N ASP A 221 3.77 14.68 -1.78
CA ASP A 221 4.77 14.45 -0.75
C ASP A 221 5.97 15.35 -1.03
N ILE A 222 6.42 16.07 -0.01
CA ILE A 222 7.59 16.95 -0.08
C ILE A 222 8.53 16.55 1.04
N HIS A 223 9.82 16.50 0.76
CA HIS A 223 10.82 16.34 1.79
C HIS A 223 12.02 17.25 1.55
N VAL A 224 12.59 17.72 2.64
CA VAL A 224 13.86 18.43 2.67
C VAL A 224 14.71 17.81 3.77
N ASN A 225 15.88 17.30 3.41
CA ASN A 225 16.76 16.65 4.35
C ASN A 225 18.09 17.42 4.47
N TYR A 226 18.57 17.47 5.68
CA TYR A 226 19.93 17.89 6.02
C TYR A 226 20.65 16.73 6.66
N ASP A 227 21.80 16.38 6.13
CA ASP A 227 22.64 15.29 6.62
C ASP A 227 24.09 15.75 6.75
N SER A 228 24.62 15.66 7.96
CA SER A 228 26.02 15.97 8.27
C SER A 228 26.58 14.95 9.27
N GLU A 229 27.88 15.04 9.58
CA GLU A 229 28.50 14.16 10.55
C GLU A 229 27.79 14.15 11.91
N LYS A 230 27.23 15.29 12.33
CA LYS A 230 26.61 15.44 13.67
C LYS A 230 25.10 15.60 13.67
N LEU A 231 24.51 16.10 12.60
CA LEU A 231 23.09 16.42 12.58
C LEU A 231 22.43 15.85 11.33
N ASP A 232 21.41 15.03 11.53
CA ASP A 232 20.45 14.63 10.52
C ASP A 232 19.12 15.32 10.85
N ALA A 233 18.55 15.99 9.88
CA ALA A 233 17.22 16.63 10.04
C ALA A 233 16.39 16.42 8.79
N SER A 234 15.08 16.23 8.97
CA SER A 234 14.13 16.04 7.88
C SER A 234 12.86 16.83 8.12
N LEU A 235 12.49 17.68 7.19
CA LEU A 235 11.17 18.31 7.10
C LEU A 235 10.37 17.60 6.03
N THR A 236 9.21 17.05 6.39
CA THR A 236 8.30 16.38 5.45
C THR A 236 6.95 17.09 5.40
N GLY A 237 6.38 17.19 4.22
CA GLY A 237 5.06 17.75 3.97
C GLY A 237 4.21 16.77 3.20
N ARG A 238 3.01 16.48 3.67
CA ARG A 238 2.02 15.64 2.99
C ARG A 238 0.78 16.47 2.68
N GLY A 239 0.48 16.61 1.39
CA GLY A 239 -0.73 17.23 0.87
C GLY A 239 -1.71 16.17 0.38
N ILE A 240 -2.95 16.21 0.87
CA ILE A 240 -4.04 15.33 0.47
C ILE A 240 -5.10 16.15 -0.24
N MET A 241 -5.55 15.71 -1.41
CA MET A 241 -6.50 16.46 -2.25
C MET A 241 -7.59 15.58 -2.83
N GLY A 242 -8.78 16.16 -2.98
CA GLY A 242 -9.88 15.56 -3.72
C GLY A 242 -10.46 14.31 -3.05
N ARG A 243 -10.52 14.28 -1.74
CA ARG A 243 -11.36 13.32 -1.01
C ARG A 243 -12.82 13.74 -1.14
N TYR A 244 -13.67 12.76 -1.29
CA TYR A 244 -15.11 12.95 -1.33
C TYR A 244 -15.77 12.05 -0.32
N GLY A 245 -16.67 12.59 0.48
CA GLY A 245 -17.63 11.79 1.24
C GLY A 245 -18.65 11.13 0.31
N SER A 246 -19.47 10.24 0.85
CA SER A 246 -20.63 9.73 0.13
C SER A 246 -21.59 10.89 -0.19
N LYS A 247 -22.45 10.74 -1.20
CA LYS A 247 -23.51 11.74 -1.50
C LYS A 247 -24.40 12.03 -0.29
N SER A 248 -24.52 11.10 0.64
CA SER A 248 -25.31 11.18 1.85
C SER A 248 -24.62 11.91 3.01
N ASN A 249 -23.33 12.25 2.91
CA ASN A 249 -22.61 12.95 3.96
C ASN A 249 -21.83 14.15 3.43
N PRO A 250 -22.49 15.32 3.28
CA PRO A 250 -21.88 16.53 2.71
C PRO A 250 -20.75 17.16 3.56
N VAL A 251 -20.65 16.80 4.86
CA VAL A 251 -19.65 17.35 5.78
C VAL A 251 -18.22 17.01 5.36
N MET A 252 -18.02 15.93 4.58
CA MET A 252 -16.73 15.54 4.07
C MET A 252 -16.08 16.54 3.10
N LYS A 253 -16.82 17.45 2.52
CA LYS A 253 -16.29 18.46 1.59
C LYS A 253 -15.28 19.39 2.24
N ASP A 254 -15.48 19.72 3.50
CA ASP A 254 -14.66 20.69 4.23
C ASP A 254 -13.26 20.15 4.59
N TYR A 255 -13.11 18.81 4.58
CA TYR A 255 -11.83 18.13 4.88
C TYR A 255 -11.27 17.36 3.67
N ALA A 256 -11.73 17.71 2.48
CA ALA A 256 -11.28 17.08 1.23
C ALA A 256 -9.80 17.32 0.93
N ASN A 257 -9.28 18.44 1.42
CA ASN A 257 -7.90 18.86 1.20
C ASN A 257 -7.28 19.30 2.51
N PHE A 258 -6.04 18.86 2.76
CA PHE A 258 -5.25 19.32 3.91
C PHE A 258 -3.75 19.13 3.65
N TRP A 259 -2.94 19.83 4.46
CA TRP A 259 -1.50 19.67 4.50
C TRP A 259 -1.06 19.38 5.93
N VAL A 260 -0.21 18.39 6.10
CA VAL A 260 0.43 18.08 7.37
C VAL A 260 1.93 18.15 7.18
N TRP A 261 2.62 18.80 8.13
CA TRP A 261 4.06 18.97 8.09
C TRP A 261 4.66 18.44 9.38
N ASP A 262 5.74 17.68 9.23
CA ASP A 262 6.46 17.06 10.33
C ASP A 262 7.94 17.42 10.24
N LEU A 263 8.57 17.64 11.38
CA LEU A 263 10.00 17.89 11.52
C LEU A 263 10.62 16.82 12.41
N ALA A 264 11.69 16.21 11.97
CA ALA A 264 12.50 15.30 12.78
C ALA A 264 13.96 15.74 12.74
N ALA A 265 14.67 15.58 13.85
CA ALA A 265 16.09 15.82 13.92
C ALA A 265 16.76 14.81 14.84
N ASN A 266 17.97 14.41 14.53
CA ASN A 266 18.84 13.56 15.34
C ASN A 266 20.22 14.17 15.41
N TYR A 267 20.66 14.48 16.63
CA TYR A 267 22.00 15.06 16.89
C TYR A 267 22.91 14.03 17.56
N ARG A 268 24.01 13.73 16.92
CA ARG A 268 25.09 12.86 17.44
C ARG A 268 25.99 13.68 18.34
N VAL A 269 25.82 13.54 19.65
CA VAL A 269 26.65 14.24 20.64
C VAL A 269 28.09 13.72 20.58
N ASN A 270 28.22 12.39 20.49
CA ASN A 270 29.46 11.66 20.26
C ASN A 270 29.14 10.25 19.71
N ASP A 271 30.14 9.38 19.59
CA ASP A 271 29.96 8.03 19.02
C ASP A 271 29.03 7.13 19.83
N THR A 272 28.85 7.43 21.13
CA THR A 272 28.01 6.66 22.06
C THR A 272 26.62 7.25 22.22
N ILE A 273 26.45 8.58 22.13
CA ILE A 273 25.22 9.28 22.51
C ILE A 273 24.67 10.05 21.32
N SER A 274 23.40 9.82 21.02
CA SER A 274 22.62 10.69 20.14
C SER A 274 21.28 11.08 20.80
N VAL A 275 20.84 12.29 20.50
CA VAL A 275 19.56 12.85 20.96
C VAL A 275 18.69 13.11 19.74
N TYR A 276 17.44 12.69 19.78
CA TYR A 276 16.49 12.96 18.71
C TYR A 276 15.26 13.71 19.21
N GLY A 277 14.67 14.47 18.29
CA GLY A 277 13.40 15.14 18.50
C GLY A 277 12.51 15.02 17.28
N ARG A 278 11.20 14.95 17.50
CA ARG A 278 10.18 14.99 16.45
C ARG A 278 9.10 15.98 16.84
N LEU A 279 8.66 16.77 15.90
CA LEU A 279 7.51 17.66 16.01
C LEU A 279 6.56 17.30 14.88
N ASN A 280 5.52 16.56 15.20
CA ASN A 280 4.52 16.13 14.24
C ASN A 280 3.38 17.14 14.16
N ASN A 281 2.83 17.29 12.94
CA ASN A 281 1.76 18.24 12.65
C ASN A 281 2.08 19.66 13.14
N ILE A 282 3.18 20.22 12.64
CA ILE A 282 3.77 21.49 13.09
C ILE A 282 2.73 22.62 13.19
N PHE A 283 1.82 22.69 12.22
CA PHE A 283 0.81 23.74 12.11
C PHE A 283 -0.50 23.45 12.83
N ASP A 284 -0.56 22.33 13.58
CA ASP A 284 -1.76 21.90 14.32
C ASP A 284 -3.00 21.75 13.40
N GLN A 285 -2.77 21.29 12.19
CA GLN A 285 -3.84 21.08 11.22
C GLN A 285 -4.81 20.02 11.71
N PHE A 286 -6.09 20.37 11.81
CA PHE A 286 -7.10 19.34 12.02
C PHE A 286 -7.29 18.52 10.74
N TYR A 287 -7.15 17.20 10.84
CA TYR A 287 -7.33 16.29 9.71
C TYR A 287 -7.81 14.91 10.17
N THR A 288 -8.24 14.11 9.21
CA THR A 288 -8.63 12.71 9.42
C THR A 288 -8.02 11.85 8.32
N ASP A 289 -7.40 10.74 8.69
CA ASP A 289 -6.93 9.72 7.75
C ASP A 289 -8.07 8.79 7.30
N VAL A 290 -9.13 8.69 8.12
CA VAL A 290 -10.33 7.92 7.81
C VAL A 290 -11.36 8.84 7.18
N GLY A 291 -11.59 8.70 5.88
CA GLY A 291 -12.45 9.61 5.12
C GLY A 291 -13.95 9.52 5.38
N THR A 292 -14.41 8.77 6.39
CA THR A 292 -15.84 8.62 6.68
C THR A 292 -16.20 9.21 8.04
N SER A 293 -17.29 9.99 8.11
CA SER A 293 -17.93 10.27 9.38
C SER A 293 -18.74 9.06 9.80
N TYR A 294 -18.64 8.71 11.07
CA TYR A 294 -19.45 7.63 11.64
C TYR A 294 -20.87 8.09 12.03
N ASP A 295 -21.05 9.39 12.22
CA ASP A 295 -22.27 10.00 12.68
C ASP A 295 -22.73 11.11 11.71
N PRO A 296 -23.96 11.11 11.22
CA PRO A 296 -24.51 12.22 10.44
C PRO A 296 -24.48 13.58 11.16
N ASN A 297 -24.26 13.60 12.47
CA ASN A 297 -24.10 14.81 13.27
C ASN A 297 -22.63 15.32 13.36
N GLY A 298 -21.70 14.74 12.60
CA GLY A 298 -20.34 15.30 12.44
C GLY A 298 -19.29 14.78 13.42
N ALA A 299 -19.46 13.57 13.98
CA ALA A 299 -18.38 12.92 14.72
C ALA A 299 -17.33 12.35 13.75
N TRP A 300 -16.06 12.69 13.97
CA TRP A 300 -14.93 12.35 13.11
C TRP A 300 -13.90 11.54 13.86
N TYR A 301 -13.24 10.62 13.16
CA TYR A 301 -12.00 10.04 13.62
C TYR A 301 -10.86 11.03 13.33
N SER A 302 -10.61 11.96 14.25
CA SER A 302 -9.50 12.90 14.09
C SER A 302 -8.16 12.19 14.20
N ALA A 303 -7.23 12.57 13.34
CA ALA A 303 -5.82 12.28 13.53
C ALA A 303 -5.23 13.14 14.66
N PRO A 304 -4.08 12.77 15.25
CA PRO A 304 -3.45 13.55 16.28
C PRO A 304 -3.15 14.99 15.83
N GLY A 305 -3.47 15.96 16.70
CA GLY A 305 -3.00 17.33 16.56
C GLY A 305 -1.48 17.42 16.72
N ARG A 306 -0.96 18.65 16.82
CA ARG A 306 0.47 18.85 17.03
C ARG A 306 0.94 18.10 18.28
N ASN A 307 1.99 17.31 18.09
CA ASN A 307 2.61 16.56 19.18
C ASN A 307 4.13 16.48 18.98
N TYR A 308 4.85 16.20 20.05
CA TYR A 308 6.30 16.12 20.03
C TYR A 308 6.81 14.92 20.79
N GLU A 309 7.94 14.42 20.35
CA GLU A 309 8.70 13.34 20.98
C GLU A 309 10.15 13.78 21.13
N VAL A 310 10.78 13.49 22.26
CA VAL A 310 12.21 13.70 22.49
C VAL A 310 12.77 12.44 23.12
N GLY A 311 13.91 11.98 22.64
CA GLY A 311 14.56 10.80 23.17
C GLY A 311 16.07 10.81 23.01
N MET A 312 16.70 9.83 23.64
CA MET A 312 18.14 9.62 23.59
C MET A 312 18.43 8.16 23.24
N GLN A 313 19.40 7.95 22.40
CA GLN A 313 19.93 6.62 22.04
C GLN A 313 21.36 6.49 22.54
N LEU A 314 21.65 5.39 23.23
CA LEU A 314 22.97 5.00 23.67
C LEU A 314 23.46 3.79 22.88
N ARG A 315 24.68 3.83 22.38
CA ARG A 315 25.37 2.72 21.70
C ARG A 315 26.54 2.29 22.56
N PHE A 316 26.60 1.03 22.93
CA PHE A 316 27.65 0.42 23.73
C PHE A 316 28.52 -0.51 22.91
#